data_fcf972a6f121ef356a445eb8359192d8
#
_entry.id   fcf972a6f121ef356a445eb8359192d8
#
_cell.length_a   1.000
_cell.length_b   1.000
_cell.length_c   1.000
_cell.angle_alpha   90.00
_cell.angle_beta   90.00
_cell.angle_gamma   90.00
#
_symmetry.space_group_name_H-M   'P 1'
#
loop_
_entity.id
_entity.type
_entity.pdbx_description
1 polymer ?
#
loop_
_entity_poly.entity_id
_entity_poly.type
_entity_poly.pdbx_seq_one_letter_code
_entity_poly.pdbx_strand_id
1 'polypeptide(L)'
;MTVHHSGKRPAIAGIRASLALLAALLPACLLATAASAAGLSLPPYKDALFQYGTILETRVDGDFRVVDYDEMRDINGRDEVPERKAQGKYVSLKTKRVEDHLTYKVGGHSLKYVGAGATKGPAKLIVLYLHGQNGTRFQGADDWTFGGNFNRVKNLTVAAGGAYLSPDFSDFEATGTAEIEALMQDYAARSPGAPIFVACGSYGGKLCWSLARDPEAASMISGLILLGSLNDPGFLKTAAMKPGGRKIPIFIGHGSRDPIIDWKTQQAFFDSVRKKSPGYPIQFVLFQNGNHGTPIRMTDWRETLNWMLAAGEK
;
A
#
# COMPACT_ATOMS: atom_id res chain seq x y z
N MET A 1 29.98 -25.41 94.35
CA MET A 1 30.45 -24.35 95.28
C MET A 1 29.98 -23.00 94.66
N THR A 2 28.98 -22.50 95.38
CA THR A 2 28.77 -21.11 95.74
C THR A 2 28.68 -20.05 94.61
N VAL A 3 27.44 -19.63 94.28
CA VAL A 3 26.65 -18.56 94.92
C VAL A 3 27.14 -17.16 94.51
N HIS A 4 26.39 -16.29 93.86
CA HIS A 4 25.46 -15.24 94.25
C HIS A 4 25.14 -14.33 93.08
N HIS A 5 23.89 -14.16 92.77
CA HIS A 5 22.93 -13.06 93.07
C HIS A 5 23.31 -11.65 92.62
N SER A 6 22.39 -11.07 91.90
CA SER A 6 21.61 -9.83 92.04
C SER A 6 21.47 -9.14 90.68
N GLY A 7 20.40 -8.92 90.11
CA GLY A 7 19.13 -8.23 90.50
C GLY A 7 19.22 -6.76 90.13
N LYS A 8 18.48 -6.38 89.07
CA LYS A 8 17.55 -5.23 89.09
C LYS A 8 17.07 -4.82 87.67
N ARG A 9 15.77 -4.80 87.55
CA ARG A 9 15.01 -4.06 86.52
C ARG A 9 14.98 -2.55 86.81
N PRO A 10 14.26 -1.73 86.00
CA PRO A 10 13.97 -1.62 84.54
C PRO A 10 14.25 -0.17 84.04
N ALA A 11 14.19 0.04 82.73
CA ALA A 11 13.80 1.34 82.20
C ALA A 11 13.15 1.22 80.80
N ILE A 12 12.01 1.81 80.72
CA ILE A 12 11.12 2.01 79.61
C ILE A 12 11.73 3.10 78.73
N ALA A 13 11.64 2.97 77.42
CA ALA A 13 11.16 3.98 76.48
C ALA A 13 11.75 3.85 75.07
N GLY A 14 10.93 3.94 74.08
CA GLY A 14 11.31 4.46 72.79
C GLY A 14 10.87 3.60 71.59
N ILE A 15 9.56 3.53 71.38
CA ILE A 15 9.02 3.09 70.08
C ILE A 15 9.32 4.17 69.04
N ARG A 16 10.26 3.92 68.16
CA ARG A 16 10.39 4.71 66.91
C ARG A 16 9.79 3.87 65.77
N ALA A 17 8.59 4.26 65.37
CA ALA A 17 7.95 3.79 64.17
C ALA A 17 8.71 4.31 62.95
N SER A 18 9.41 3.43 62.22
CA SER A 18 9.94 3.73 60.90
C SER A 18 8.86 3.52 59.90
N LEU A 19 8.28 4.60 59.35
CA LEU A 19 7.43 4.57 58.17
C LEU A 19 8.30 4.17 56.97
N ALA A 20 8.18 2.94 56.49
CA ALA A 20 8.68 2.56 55.19
C ALA A 20 7.72 3.08 54.13
N LEU A 21 8.16 4.10 53.40
CA LEU A 21 7.46 4.60 52.21
C LEU A 21 7.61 3.57 51.10
N LEU A 22 6.60 2.74 50.86
CA LEU A 22 6.50 1.92 49.66
C LEU A 22 6.15 2.84 48.49
N ALA A 23 7.14 3.25 47.70
CA ALA A 23 6.93 3.88 46.42
C ALA A 23 6.41 2.82 45.44
N ALA A 24 5.10 2.78 45.21
CA ALA A 24 4.48 1.98 44.13
C ALA A 24 4.88 2.59 42.78
N LEU A 25 5.86 1.96 42.12
CA LEU A 25 6.13 2.17 40.68
C LEU A 25 4.98 1.58 39.89
N LEU A 26 4.00 2.41 39.54
CA LEU A 26 3.04 2.09 38.48
C LEU A 26 3.81 2.05 37.15
N PRO A 27 3.73 0.96 36.38
CA PRO A 27 4.21 0.98 35.02
C PRO A 27 3.29 1.91 34.22
N ALA A 28 3.82 3.02 33.76
CA ALA A 28 3.17 3.84 32.75
C ALA A 28 3.10 3.00 31.48
N CYS A 29 1.98 2.30 31.27
CA CYS A 29 1.61 1.78 29.94
C CYS A 29 1.49 2.99 29.01
N LEU A 30 2.55 3.26 28.23
CA LEU A 30 2.45 4.09 27.06
C LEU A 30 1.47 3.39 26.09
N LEU A 31 0.20 3.78 26.21
CA LEU A 31 -0.76 3.54 25.13
C LEU A 31 -0.25 4.36 23.95
N ALA A 32 0.53 3.73 23.08
CA ALA A 32 0.76 4.23 21.75
C ALA A 32 -0.62 4.35 21.11
N THR A 33 -1.19 5.55 21.11
CA THR A 33 -2.37 5.84 20.29
C THR A 33 -1.95 5.60 18.86
N ALA A 34 -2.43 4.50 18.27
CA ALA A 34 -2.39 4.31 16.83
C ALA A 34 -3.03 5.58 16.24
N ALA A 35 -2.20 6.40 15.59
CA ALA A 35 -2.72 7.54 14.86
C ALA A 35 -3.61 6.95 13.77
N SER A 36 -4.92 7.03 13.97
CA SER A 36 -5.91 6.64 12.98
C SER A 36 -5.58 7.35 11.67
N ALA A 37 -5.62 6.63 10.55
CA ALA A 37 -5.56 7.21 9.21
C ALA A 37 -6.77 8.14 8.91
N ALA A 38 -7.66 8.30 9.88
CA ALA A 38 -8.82 9.18 9.82
C ALA A 38 -8.38 10.61 9.45
N GLY A 39 -8.81 11.05 8.27
CA GLY A 39 -8.46 12.37 7.72
C GLY A 39 -7.24 12.41 6.79
N LEU A 40 -6.54 11.29 6.55
CA LEU A 40 -5.48 11.25 5.54
C LEU A 40 -6.10 11.26 4.13
N SER A 41 -5.69 12.23 3.33
CA SER A 41 -6.04 12.28 1.91
C SER A 41 -4.85 12.78 1.10
N LEU A 42 -4.74 12.30 -0.14
CA LEU A 42 -3.71 12.79 -1.05
C LEU A 42 -4.12 14.17 -1.57
N PRO A 43 -3.24 15.17 -1.48
CA PRO A 43 -3.53 16.52 -1.96
C PRO A 43 -3.69 16.56 -3.48
N PRO A 44 -4.39 17.55 -4.04
CA PRO A 44 -4.46 17.75 -5.49
C PRO A 44 -3.08 17.89 -6.12
N TYR A 45 -2.86 17.18 -7.22
CA TYR A 45 -1.61 17.27 -7.98
C TYR A 45 -1.84 16.95 -9.46
N LYS A 46 -1.83 18.00 -10.30
CA LYS A 46 -2.03 17.91 -11.75
C LYS A 46 -3.30 17.14 -12.17
N ASP A 47 -4.36 17.19 -11.37
CA ASP A 47 -5.57 16.35 -11.54
C ASP A 47 -6.18 16.55 -12.92
N ALA A 48 -6.28 17.80 -13.43
CA ALA A 48 -6.82 18.08 -14.75
C ALA A 48 -6.08 17.37 -15.91
N LEU A 49 -4.84 16.92 -15.69
CA LEU A 49 -4.05 16.20 -16.69
C LEU A 49 -4.19 14.67 -16.58
N PHE A 50 -4.69 14.16 -15.45
CA PHE A 50 -4.68 12.74 -15.14
C PHE A 50 -6.03 12.17 -14.71
N GLN A 51 -7.01 13.02 -14.42
CA GLN A 51 -8.37 12.56 -14.15
C GLN A 51 -8.94 11.79 -15.35
N TYR A 52 -9.86 10.90 -15.08
CA TYR A 52 -10.55 10.19 -16.16
C TYR A 52 -11.25 11.19 -17.09
N GLY A 53 -11.19 10.88 -18.39
CA GLY A 53 -11.94 11.61 -19.40
C GLY A 53 -13.44 11.28 -19.33
N THR A 54 -14.08 11.12 -20.49
CA THR A 54 -15.50 10.78 -20.57
C THR A 54 -15.77 9.40 -19.96
N ILE A 55 -16.70 9.33 -19.02
CA ILE A 55 -17.26 8.07 -18.52
C ILE A 55 -18.36 7.66 -19.48
N LEU A 56 -18.14 6.56 -20.21
CA LEU A 56 -19.07 6.04 -21.22
C LEU A 56 -20.20 5.23 -20.58
N GLU A 57 -19.89 4.56 -19.48
CA GLU A 57 -20.84 3.72 -18.76
C GLU A 57 -20.50 3.67 -17.27
N THR A 58 -21.53 3.67 -16.45
CA THR A 58 -21.42 3.47 -15.01
C THR A 58 -22.43 2.38 -14.59
N ARG A 59 -21.94 1.39 -13.87
CA ARG A 59 -22.74 0.30 -13.31
C ARG A 59 -22.41 0.12 -11.82
N VAL A 60 -23.31 -0.56 -11.09
CA VAL A 60 -23.06 -1.01 -9.72
C VAL A 60 -22.70 0.18 -8.81
N ASP A 61 -23.57 1.22 -8.84
CA ASP A 61 -23.46 2.43 -8.01
C ASP A 61 -22.10 3.16 -8.16
N GLY A 62 -21.46 3.04 -9.34
CA GLY A 62 -20.17 3.68 -9.64
C GLY A 62 -18.96 2.78 -9.44
N ASP A 63 -19.13 1.59 -8.90
CA ASP A 63 -18.01 0.65 -8.69
C ASP A 63 -17.50 -0.01 -9.99
N PHE A 64 -18.31 -0.02 -11.05
CA PHE A 64 -17.87 -0.41 -12.38
C PHE A 64 -18.05 0.76 -13.34
N ARG A 65 -16.96 1.19 -13.98
CA ARG A 65 -16.95 2.30 -14.94
C ARG A 65 -16.26 1.90 -16.24
N VAL A 66 -16.81 2.33 -17.36
CA VAL A 66 -16.15 2.29 -18.65
C VAL A 66 -15.68 3.69 -18.99
N VAL A 67 -14.39 3.86 -19.16
CA VAL A 67 -13.74 5.13 -19.46
C VAL A 67 -13.34 5.18 -20.92
N ASP A 68 -13.65 6.29 -21.59
CA ASP A 68 -13.20 6.53 -22.95
C ASP A 68 -11.67 6.63 -23.00
N TYR A 69 -11.07 5.87 -23.92
CA TYR A 69 -9.64 5.92 -24.19
C TYR A 69 -9.42 5.98 -25.69
N ASP A 70 -8.57 6.91 -26.09
CA ASP A 70 -8.17 7.12 -27.48
C ASP A 70 -6.64 7.22 -27.56
N GLU A 71 -6.01 6.40 -28.43
CA GLU A 71 -4.56 6.32 -28.52
C GLU A 71 -3.94 7.65 -29.02
N MET A 72 -4.62 8.34 -29.95
CA MET A 72 -4.13 9.62 -30.48
C MET A 72 -4.15 10.71 -29.40
N ARG A 73 -5.19 10.75 -28.58
CA ARG A 73 -5.31 11.69 -27.46
C ARG A 73 -4.41 11.31 -26.28
N ASP A 74 -4.44 10.06 -25.88
CA ASP A 74 -3.92 9.61 -24.57
C ASP A 74 -2.49 9.07 -24.63
N ILE A 75 -1.98 8.76 -25.83
CA ILE A 75 -0.55 8.49 -26.04
C ILE A 75 0.06 9.64 -26.87
N ASN A 76 -0.33 9.78 -28.13
CA ASN A 76 0.34 10.74 -29.03
C ASN A 76 0.14 12.18 -28.60
N GLY A 77 -1.00 12.53 -27.99
CA GLY A 77 -1.27 13.86 -27.43
C GLY A 77 -0.58 14.13 -26.09
N ARG A 78 -0.11 13.10 -25.39
CA ARG A 78 0.55 13.21 -24.06
C ARG A 78 2.06 13.01 -24.15
N ASP A 79 2.53 12.17 -25.05
CA ASP A 79 3.92 11.81 -25.18
C ASP A 79 4.59 12.58 -26.33
N GLU A 80 5.88 12.77 -26.21
CA GLU A 80 6.75 13.18 -27.30
C GLU A 80 7.02 11.96 -28.21
N VAL A 81 6.75 12.10 -29.50
CA VAL A 81 6.95 11.04 -30.49
C VAL A 81 8.30 11.30 -31.20
N PRO A 82 9.15 10.26 -31.47
CA PRO A 82 8.87 8.82 -31.37
C PRO A 82 9.18 8.18 -30.02
N GLU A 83 9.75 8.90 -29.05
CA GLU A 83 10.37 8.33 -27.87
C GLU A 83 9.37 7.86 -26.78
N ARG A 84 8.08 8.16 -26.95
CA ARG A 84 7.01 7.86 -25.98
C ARG A 84 7.34 8.30 -24.56
N LYS A 85 7.96 9.45 -24.43
CA LYS A 85 8.18 10.13 -23.16
C LYS A 85 7.06 11.14 -22.96
N ALA A 86 6.49 11.17 -21.77
CA ALA A 86 5.49 12.17 -21.45
C ALA A 86 6.03 13.59 -21.61
N GLN A 87 5.22 14.49 -22.16
CA GLN A 87 5.57 15.92 -22.26
C GLN A 87 5.83 16.50 -20.86
N GLY A 88 6.72 17.48 -20.77
CA GLY A 88 7.16 18.09 -19.51
C GLY A 88 6.03 18.62 -18.60
N LYS A 89 4.87 18.98 -19.16
CA LYS A 89 3.70 19.39 -18.36
C LYS A 89 3.16 18.29 -17.45
N TYR A 90 3.33 16.99 -17.82
CA TYR A 90 2.90 15.84 -17.03
C TYR A 90 3.90 15.48 -15.93
N VAL A 91 5.17 15.82 -16.07
CA VAL A 91 6.27 15.38 -15.21
C VAL A 91 6.72 16.48 -14.26
N SER A 92 7.12 16.11 -13.06
CA SER A 92 7.84 16.96 -12.11
C SER A 92 8.97 16.17 -11.46
N LEU A 93 10.20 16.63 -11.67
CA LEU A 93 11.39 15.99 -11.13
C LEU A 93 11.72 16.42 -9.68
N LYS A 94 10.80 17.10 -8.98
CA LYS A 94 11.01 17.51 -7.58
C LYS A 94 11.29 16.31 -6.67
N THR A 95 10.68 15.15 -6.95
CA THR A 95 10.86 13.92 -6.19
C THR A 95 12.27 13.33 -6.31
N LYS A 96 13.03 13.67 -7.38
CA LYS A 96 14.44 13.20 -7.51
C LYS A 96 15.35 13.62 -6.35
N ARG A 97 15.02 14.68 -5.64
CA ARG A 97 15.79 15.15 -4.47
C ARG A 97 15.62 14.26 -3.23
N VAL A 98 14.57 13.44 -3.23
CA VAL A 98 14.20 12.54 -2.14
C VAL A 98 14.00 11.11 -2.66
N GLU A 99 14.62 10.79 -3.81
CA GLU A 99 14.63 9.47 -4.42
C GLU A 99 16.00 8.83 -4.17
N ASP A 100 16.00 7.61 -3.66
CA ASP A 100 17.22 6.84 -3.35
C ASP A 100 17.15 5.45 -3.98
N HIS A 101 18.31 4.92 -4.37
CA HIS A 101 18.49 3.50 -4.70
C HIS A 101 18.87 2.77 -3.42
N LEU A 102 17.98 1.93 -2.95
CA LEU A 102 18.08 1.30 -1.64
C LEU A 102 18.26 -0.22 -1.77
N THR A 103 18.75 -0.83 -0.71
CA THR A 103 18.85 -2.29 -0.60
C THR A 103 18.36 -2.73 0.77
N TYR A 104 17.42 -3.66 0.79
CA TYR A 104 16.94 -4.33 1.99
C TYR A 104 17.47 -5.76 2.03
N LYS A 105 17.99 -6.19 3.17
CA LYS A 105 18.52 -7.56 3.36
C LYS A 105 17.47 -8.40 4.04
N VAL A 106 17.09 -9.52 3.42
CA VAL A 106 16.08 -10.45 3.93
C VAL A 106 16.49 -11.89 3.60
N GLY A 107 16.48 -12.78 4.59
CA GLY A 107 16.70 -14.22 4.40
C GLY A 107 17.98 -14.58 3.64
N GLY A 108 19.06 -13.79 3.79
CA GLY A 108 20.31 -13.98 3.03
C GLY A 108 20.31 -13.37 1.63
N HIS A 109 19.18 -12.83 1.16
CA HIS A 109 19.03 -12.13 -0.11
C HIS A 109 19.16 -10.62 0.05
N SER A 110 19.38 -9.93 -1.06
CA SER A 110 19.44 -8.47 -1.12
C SER A 110 18.39 -7.96 -2.09
N LEU A 111 17.28 -7.47 -1.55
CA LEU A 111 16.21 -6.85 -2.32
C LEU A 111 16.62 -5.40 -2.67
N LYS A 112 16.84 -5.11 -3.93
CA LYS A 112 17.11 -3.76 -4.42
C LYS A 112 15.80 -3.07 -4.76
N TYR A 113 15.67 -1.80 -4.39
CA TYR A 113 14.48 -1.01 -4.76
C TYR A 113 14.83 0.46 -4.95
N VAL A 114 13.97 1.15 -5.70
CA VAL A 114 13.95 2.61 -5.74
C VAL A 114 12.89 3.09 -4.77
N GLY A 115 13.28 3.98 -3.88
CA GLY A 115 12.36 4.59 -2.92
C GLY A 115 12.34 6.09 -3.05
N ALA A 116 11.17 6.72 -2.88
CA ALA A 116 11.04 8.17 -2.89
C ALA A 116 10.22 8.65 -1.69
N GLY A 117 10.62 9.77 -1.08
CA GLY A 117 9.94 10.38 0.06
C GLY A 117 10.44 9.88 1.41
N ALA A 118 9.55 9.52 2.32
CA ALA A 118 9.87 9.15 3.71
C ALA A 118 10.45 7.74 3.82
N THR A 119 11.55 7.46 3.11
CA THR A 119 12.18 6.13 3.06
C THR A 119 13.05 5.80 4.28
N LYS A 120 13.47 6.79 5.05
CA LYS A 120 14.38 6.65 6.21
C LYS A 120 13.71 6.89 7.56
N GLY A 121 12.52 7.47 7.55
CA GLY A 121 11.75 7.84 8.75
C GLY A 121 10.32 7.34 8.68
N PRO A 122 9.46 7.75 9.62
CA PRO A 122 8.07 7.38 9.58
C PRO A 122 7.38 8.02 8.37
N ALA A 123 6.67 7.18 7.60
CA ALA A 123 5.84 7.60 6.49
C ALA A 123 4.37 7.71 6.93
N LYS A 124 3.61 8.66 6.34
CA LYS A 124 2.16 8.76 6.60
C LYS A 124 1.35 7.74 5.79
N LEU A 125 1.88 7.29 4.66
CA LEU A 125 1.36 6.17 3.85
C LEU A 125 2.51 5.55 3.06
N ILE A 126 2.32 4.32 2.61
CA ILE A 126 3.31 3.59 1.83
C ILE A 126 2.62 3.09 0.55
N VAL A 127 3.23 3.34 -0.60
CA VAL A 127 2.75 2.83 -1.90
C VAL A 127 3.86 2.01 -2.53
N LEU A 128 3.60 0.71 -2.74
CA LEU A 128 4.49 -0.20 -3.46
C LEU A 128 3.97 -0.40 -4.88
N TYR A 129 4.88 -0.42 -5.86
CA TYR A 129 4.57 -0.88 -7.20
C TYR A 129 5.41 -2.13 -7.55
N LEU A 130 4.75 -3.23 -7.86
CA LEU A 130 5.34 -4.50 -8.26
C LEU A 130 5.21 -4.65 -9.78
N HIS A 131 6.35 -4.70 -10.46
CA HIS A 131 6.41 -4.78 -11.92
C HIS A 131 5.90 -6.12 -12.48
N GLY A 132 5.58 -6.14 -13.77
CA GLY A 132 5.22 -7.36 -14.49
C GLY A 132 6.44 -8.14 -14.98
N GLN A 133 6.17 -9.18 -15.78
CA GLN A 133 7.22 -10.01 -16.39
C GLN A 133 8.20 -9.15 -17.20
N ASN A 134 9.48 -9.48 -17.10
CA ASN A 134 10.59 -8.75 -17.72
C ASN A 134 10.76 -7.28 -17.24
N GLY A 135 10.01 -6.86 -16.23
CA GLY A 135 10.19 -5.56 -15.57
C GLY A 135 11.30 -5.61 -14.55
N THR A 136 11.61 -4.43 -14.01
CA THR A 136 12.54 -4.23 -12.89
C THR A 136 12.03 -3.08 -12.03
N ARG A 137 12.69 -2.84 -10.89
CA ARG A 137 12.43 -1.67 -10.04
C ARG A 137 12.43 -0.34 -10.79
N PHE A 138 13.09 -0.28 -11.94
CA PHE A 138 13.15 0.95 -12.73
C PHE A 138 11.85 1.25 -13.47
N GLN A 139 10.99 0.26 -13.74
CA GLN A 139 9.71 0.51 -14.39
C GLN A 139 8.83 1.46 -13.56
N GLY A 140 8.62 1.16 -12.28
CA GLY A 140 7.81 2.01 -11.39
C GLY A 140 8.54 3.31 -10.97
N ALA A 141 9.87 3.37 -11.14
CA ALA A 141 10.67 4.55 -10.85
C ALA A 141 10.78 5.52 -12.02
N ASP A 142 10.39 5.11 -13.23
CA ASP A 142 10.50 5.95 -14.42
C ASP A 142 9.55 7.14 -14.36
N ASP A 143 10.08 8.32 -14.65
CA ASP A 143 9.31 9.57 -14.57
C ASP A 143 8.57 9.89 -15.88
N TRP A 144 8.98 9.29 -16.98
CA TRP A 144 8.59 9.73 -18.32
C TRP A 144 7.70 8.74 -19.05
N THR A 145 7.87 7.44 -18.78
CA THR A 145 7.07 6.39 -19.44
C THR A 145 5.62 6.36 -18.90
N PHE A 146 4.77 5.65 -19.59
CA PHE A 146 3.35 5.54 -19.27
C PHE A 146 2.67 6.91 -19.03
N GLY A 147 2.97 7.89 -19.90
CA GLY A 147 2.39 9.23 -19.84
C GLY A 147 2.72 9.99 -18.55
N GLY A 148 3.84 9.66 -17.89
CA GLY A 148 4.26 10.27 -16.62
C GLY A 148 3.46 9.79 -15.40
N ASN A 149 2.70 8.70 -15.51
CA ASN A 149 1.79 8.32 -14.42
C ASN A 149 2.52 7.73 -13.21
N PHE A 150 3.69 7.11 -13.37
CA PHE A 150 4.57 6.76 -12.24
C PHE A 150 5.15 8.02 -11.56
N ASN A 151 5.53 9.03 -12.34
CA ASN A 151 5.95 10.31 -11.77
C ASN A 151 4.81 10.93 -10.94
N ARG A 152 3.56 10.83 -11.42
CA ARG A 152 2.41 11.35 -10.69
C ARG A 152 2.23 10.65 -9.34
N VAL A 153 2.21 9.32 -9.29
CA VAL A 153 2.01 8.60 -8.01
C VAL A 153 3.16 8.85 -7.03
N LYS A 154 4.41 8.95 -7.50
CA LYS A 154 5.54 9.37 -6.66
C LYS A 154 5.32 10.75 -6.05
N ASN A 155 4.96 11.75 -6.88
CA ASN A 155 4.72 13.11 -6.38
C ASN A 155 3.53 13.19 -5.42
N LEU A 156 2.43 12.49 -5.67
CA LEU A 156 1.28 12.40 -4.78
C LEU A 156 1.68 11.80 -3.42
N THR A 157 2.39 10.68 -3.44
CA THR A 157 2.83 9.99 -2.23
C THR A 157 3.77 10.85 -1.40
N VAL A 158 4.77 11.46 -2.03
CA VAL A 158 5.73 12.35 -1.36
C VAL A 158 5.04 13.59 -0.79
N ALA A 159 4.12 14.20 -1.54
CA ALA A 159 3.37 15.38 -1.09
C ALA A 159 2.47 15.08 0.12
N ALA A 160 1.97 13.85 0.22
CA ALA A 160 1.22 13.37 1.39
C ALA A 160 2.11 12.97 2.58
N GLY A 161 3.42 13.10 2.48
CA GLY A 161 4.39 12.69 3.53
C GLY A 161 4.61 11.18 3.56
N GLY A 162 4.37 10.49 2.45
CA GLY A 162 4.50 9.05 2.31
C GLY A 162 5.83 8.58 1.74
N ALA A 163 5.96 7.25 1.61
CA ALA A 163 7.04 6.55 0.94
C ALA A 163 6.50 5.80 -0.28
N TYR A 164 7.03 6.09 -1.46
CA TYR A 164 6.81 5.32 -2.67
C TYR A 164 7.97 4.34 -2.88
N LEU A 165 7.66 3.07 -3.20
CA LEU A 165 8.64 2.00 -3.32
C LEU A 165 8.40 1.24 -4.63
N SER A 166 9.48 1.01 -5.39
CA SER A 166 9.48 0.15 -6.57
C SER A 166 10.62 -0.86 -6.42
N PRO A 167 10.34 -2.08 -5.90
CA PRO A 167 11.35 -3.10 -5.68
C PRO A 167 11.58 -3.99 -6.91
N ASP A 168 12.79 -4.58 -6.98
CA ASP A 168 13.00 -5.86 -7.63
C ASP A 168 12.51 -6.97 -6.70
N PHE A 169 12.42 -8.17 -7.21
CA PHE A 169 12.14 -9.39 -6.43
C PHE A 169 12.64 -10.59 -7.24
N SER A 170 12.94 -11.69 -6.53
CA SER A 170 13.63 -12.85 -7.13
C SER A 170 12.76 -13.63 -8.11
N ASP A 171 11.47 -13.78 -7.82
CA ASP A 171 10.49 -14.50 -8.64
C ASP A 171 9.06 -13.98 -8.41
N PHE A 172 8.10 -14.51 -9.16
CA PHE A 172 6.68 -14.23 -8.98
C PHE A 172 5.97 -15.31 -8.14
N GLU A 173 6.69 -15.99 -7.28
CA GLU A 173 6.23 -17.11 -6.47
C GLU A 173 6.56 -16.87 -4.98
N ALA A 174 6.84 -17.93 -4.23
CA ALA A 174 7.01 -17.87 -2.79
C ALA A 174 8.20 -17.00 -2.34
N THR A 175 9.33 -17.04 -3.07
CA THR A 175 10.53 -16.28 -2.69
C THR A 175 10.28 -14.78 -2.84
N GLY A 176 9.79 -14.34 -4.02
CA GLY A 176 9.47 -12.94 -4.25
C GLY A 176 8.35 -12.43 -3.33
N THR A 177 7.35 -13.29 -3.01
CA THR A 177 6.31 -12.95 -2.04
C THR A 177 6.91 -12.67 -0.66
N ALA A 178 7.78 -13.54 -0.15
CA ALA A 178 8.43 -13.40 1.15
C ALA A 178 9.35 -12.15 1.20
N GLU A 179 10.05 -11.85 0.10
CA GLU A 179 10.89 -10.66 -0.01
C GLU A 179 10.07 -9.37 0.09
N ILE A 180 8.93 -9.30 -0.61
CA ILE A 180 8.03 -8.14 -0.57
C ILE A 180 7.35 -8.02 0.79
N GLU A 181 6.89 -9.12 1.36
CA GLU A 181 6.31 -9.15 2.70
C GLU A 181 7.28 -8.60 3.75
N ALA A 182 8.54 -9.06 3.74
CA ALA A 182 9.56 -8.57 4.67
C ALA A 182 9.87 -7.07 4.48
N LEU A 183 9.84 -6.57 3.23
CA LEU A 183 9.96 -5.13 2.97
C LEU A 183 8.76 -4.37 3.55
N MET A 184 7.54 -4.91 3.40
CA MET A 184 6.33 -4.31 3.98
C MET A 184 6.39 -4.29 5.51
N GLN A 185 6.84 -5.37 6.15
CA GLN A 185 7.02 -5.46 7.60
C GLN A 185 8.01 -4.42 8.12
N ASP A 186 9.15 -4.23 7.44
CA ASP A 186 10.14 -3.22 7.79
C ASP A 186 9.55 -1.79 7.72
N TYR A 187 8.80 -1.48 6.67
CA TYR A 187 8.14 -0.16 6.56
C TYR A 187 6.98 0.01 7.55
N ALA A 188 6.20 -1.03 7.82
CA ALA A 188 5.15 -1.00 8.83
C ALA A 188 5.71 -0.77 10.24
N ALA A 189 6.82 -1.43 10.58
CA ALA A 189 7.50 -1.25 11.87
C ALA A 189 8.03 0.18 12.07
N ARG A 190 8.57 0.79 11.00
CA ARG A 190 9.07 2.18 11.02
C ARG A 190 7.97 3.24 10.93
N SER A 191 6.78 2.85 10.50
CA SER A 191 5.64 3.73 10.26
C SER A 191 4.35 3.15 10.85
N PRO A 192 4.25 3.01 12.18
CA PRO A 192 3.08 2.39 12.82
C PRO A 192 1.77 3.08 12.43
N GLY A 193 0.82 2.29 11.96
CA GLY A 193 -0.50 2.78 11.54
C GLY A 193 -0.56 3.42 10.15
N ALA A 194 0.55 3.54 9.44
CA ALA A 194 0.54 4.03 8.07
C ALA A 194 -0.11 3.01 7.13
N PRO A 195 -1.10 3.40 6.30
CA PRO A 195 -1.69 2.51 5.32
C PRO A 195 -0.69 2.11 4.24
N ILE A 196 -0.69 0.82 3.87
CA ILE A 196 0.16 0.24 2.83
C ILE A 196 -0.71 -0.14 1.62
N PHE A 197 -0.43 0.46 0.48
CA PHE A 197 -1.08 0.15 -0.79
C PHE A 197 -0.11 -0.61 -1.69
N VAL A 198 -0.56 -1.74 -2.26
CA VAL A 198 0.25 -2.55 -3.15
C VAL A 198 -0.37 -2.53 -4.54
N ALA A 199 0.36 -1.96 -5.49
CA ALA A 199 -0.03 -1.88 -6.89
C ALA A 199 0.78 -2.88 -7.72
N CYS A 200 0.12 -3.62 -8.59
CA CYS A 200 0.74 -4.65 -9.41
C CYS A 200 0.40 -4.46 -10.89
N GLY A 201 1.43 -4.40 -11.73
CA GLY A 201 1.28 -4.42 -13.18
C GLY A 201 1.34 -5.85 -13.72
N SER A 202 0.41 -6.22 -14.63
CA SER A 202 0.49 -7.47 -15.40
C SER A 202 0.75 -8.70 -14.50
N TYR A 203 1.81 -9.46 -14.78
CA TYR A 203 2.18 -10.68 -14.06
C TYR A 203 2.54 -10.44 -12.58
N GLY A 204 2.88 -9.21 -12.19
CA GLY A 204 3.07 -8.82 -10.79
C GLY A 204 1.86 -9.09 -9.90
N GLY A 205 0.67 -9.24 -10.50
CA GLY A 205 -0.54 -9.65 -9.80
C GLY A 205 -0.44 -10.97 -9.05
N LYS A 206 0.45 -11.88 -9.46
CA LYS A 206 0.70 -13.12 -8.69
C LYS A 206 1.19 -12.80 -7.28
N LEU A 207 2.11 -11.85 -7.14
CA LEU A 207 2.60 -11.41 -5.82
C LEU A 207 1.51 -10.68 -5.04
N CYS A 208 0.78 -9.76 -5.67
CA CYS A 208 -0.35 -9.07 -5.03
C CYS A 208 -1.35 -10.06 -4.43
N TRP A 209 -1.73 -11.09 -5.18
CA TRP A 209 -2.69 -12.09 -4.70
C TRP A 209 -2.07 -13.04 -3.66
N SER A 210 -0.80 -13.40 -3.79
CA SER A 210 -0.11 -14.20 -2.77
C SER A 210 -0.06 -13.47 -1.44
N LEU A 211 0.32 -12.19 -1.42
CA LEU A 211 0.29 -11.33 -0.24
C LEU A 211 -1.12 -11.18 0.35
N ALA A 212 -2.14 -11.01 -0.51
CA ALA A 212 -3.53 -10.88 -0.04
C ALA A 212 -4.14 -12.18 0.50
N ARG A 213 -3.57 -13.33 0.17
CA ARG A 213 -3.99 -14.64 0.71
C ARG A 213 -3.24 -15.04 1.96
N ASP A 214 -2.04 -14.53 2.16
CA ASP A 214 -1.29 -14.72 3.38
C ASP A 214 -1.91 -13.89 4.52
N PRO A 215 -2.28 -14.47 5.67
CA PRO A 215 -2.94 -13.73 6.74
C PRO A 215 -2.08 -12.62 7.34
N GLU A 216 -0.76 -12.79 7.43
CA GLU A 216 0.15 -11.83 8.02
C GLU A 216 0.34 -10.64 7.06
N ALA A 217 0.72 -10.91 5.82
CA ALA A 217 0.84 -9.88 4.80
C ALA A 217 -0.48 -9.14 4.56
N ALA A 218 -1.61 -9.86 4.46
CA ALA A 218 -2.93 -9.30 4.29
C ALA A 218 -3.32 -8.31 5.41
N SER A 219 -2.86 -8.56 6.64
CA SER A 219 -3.14 -7.67 7.78
C SER A 219 -2.52 -6.28 7.62
N MET A 220 -1.43 -6.17 6.87
CA MET A 220 -0.74 -4.90 6.60
C MET A 220 -1.32 -4.14 5.40
N ILE A 221 -1.99 -4.83 4.46
CA ILE A 221 -2.45 -4.23 3.20
C ILE A 221 -3.71 -3.39 3.42
N SER A 222 -3.65 -2.13 3.04
CA SER A 222 -4.78 -1.17 3.08
C SER A 222 -5.47 -1.02 1.72
N GLY A 223 -4.93 -1.59 0.66
CA GLY A 223 -5.55 -1.65 -0.65
C GLY A 223 -4.67 -2.34 -1.70
N LEU A 224 -5.33 -3.03 -2.64
CA LEU A 224 -4.71 -3.68 -3.80
C LEU A 224 -5.12 -2.96 -5.09
N ILE A 225 -4.14 -2.69 -5.95
CA ILE A 225 -4.34 -2.01 -7.22
C ILE A 225 -3.80 -2.90 -8.35
N LEU A 226 -4.70 -3.46 -9.16
CA LEU A 226 -4.38 -4.41 -10.25
C LEU A 226 -4.48 -3.68 -11.58
N LEU A 227 -3.35 -3.50 -12.27
CA LEU A 227 -3.25 -2.71 -13.50
C LEU A 227 -2.91 -3.61 -14.70
N GLY A 228 -3.91 -3.94 -15.54
CA GLY A 228 -3.76 -4.92 -16.61
C GLY A 228 -3.25 -6.26 -16.08
N SER A 229 -3.74 -6.68 -14.94
CA SER A 229 -3.14 -7.72 -14.12
C SER A 229 -4.03 -8.96 -14.02
N LEU A 230 -3.49 -10.04 -13.46
CA LEU A 230 -4.17 -11.30 -13.20
C LEU A 230 -5.19 -11.15 -12.07
N ASN A 231 -6.20 -12.03 -12.04
CA ASN A 231 -7.04 -12.27 -10.87
C ASN A 231 -6.67 -13.60 -10.21
N ASP A 232 -7.18 -13.81 -8.98
CA ASP A 232 -7.02 -15.08 -8.28
C ASP A 232 -8.31 -15.47 -7.55
N PRO A 233 -9.04 -16.48 -8.06
CA PRO A 233 -10.23 -17.00 -7.39
C PRO A 233 -9.95 -17.56 -5.96
N GLY A 234 -8.69 -17.88 -5.63
CA GLY A 234 -8.29 -18.28 -4.29
C GLY A 234 -8.55 -17.20 -3.24
N PHE A 235 -8.53 -15.94 -3.61
CA PHE A 235 -8.88 -14.81 -2.74
C PHE A 235 -10.30 -14.94 -2.17
N LEU A 236 -11.23 -15.50 -2.92
CA LEU A 236 -12.61 -15.74 -2.46
C LEU A 236 -12.70 -16.65 -1.23
N LYS A 237 -11.64 -17.38 -0.89
CA LYS A 237 -11.59 -18.28 0.29
C LYS A 237 -10.94 -17.64 1.52
N THR A 238 -10.40 -16.44 1.39
CA THR A 238 -9.67 -15.74 2.47
C THR A 238 -10.59 -15.23 3.57
N ALA A 239 -9.99 -14.82 4.70
CA ALA A 239 -10.71 -14.18 5.80
C ALA A 239 -11.38 -12.87 5.38
N ALA A 240 -10.79 -12.12 4.44
CA ALA A 240 -11.35 -10.88 3.91
C ALA A 240 -12.74 -11.05 3.28
N MET A 241 -13.05 -12.25 2.79
CA MET A 241 -14.35 -12.58 2.17
C MET A 241 -15.40 -13.11 3.15
N LYS A 242 -15.03 -13.33 4.42
CA LYS A 242 -15.96 -13.81 5.47
C LYS A 242 -16.72 -12.63 6.10
N PRO A 243 -17.92 -12.86 6.65
CA PRO A 243 -18.59 -11.87 7.49
C PRO A 243 -17.69 -11.44 8.65
N GLY A 244 -17.61 -10.12 8.92
CA GLY A 244 -16.76 -9.56 9.98
C GLY A 244 -15.25 -9.60 9.69
N GLY A 245 -14.82 -10.21 8.58
CA GLY A 245 -13.41 -10.17 8.18
C GLY A 245 -12.99 -8.78 7.70
N ARG A 246 -11.76 -8.38 8.05
CA ARG A 246 -11.18 -7.10 7.58
C ARG A 246 -11.14 -7.09 6.05
N LYS A 247 -11.73 -6.07 5.45
CA LYS A 247 -11.76 -5.92 3.99
C LYS A 247 -10.46 -5.27 3.50
N ILE A 248 -9.99 -5.73 2.35
CA ILE A 248 -8.90 -5.10 1.60
C ILE A 248 -9.53 -4.44 0.38
N PRO A 249 -9.64 -3.12 0.30
CA PRO A 249 -10.13 -2.45 -0.90
C PRO A 249 -9.37 -2.88 -2.14
N ILE A 250 -10.08 -3.20 -3.23
CA ILE A 250 -9.49 -3.69 -4.48
C ILE A 250 -9.86 -2.75 -5.62
N PHE A 251 -8.86 -2.28 -6.36
CA PHE A 251 -9.04 -1.57 -7.61
C PHE A 251 -8.53 -2.42 -8.77
N ILE A 252 -9.34 -2.58 -9.82
CA ILE A 252 -8.98 -3.26 -11.06
C ILE A 252 -9.06 -2.25 -12.19
N GLY A 253 -7.92 -1.93 -12.81
CA GLY A 253 -7.85 -1.18 -14.07
C GLY A 253 -7.52 -2.12 -15.22
N HIS A 254 -8.31 -2.12 -16.31
CA HIS A 254 -8.06 -3.03 -17.43
C HIS A 254 -8.39 -2.38 -18.78
N GLY A 255 -7.64 -2.77 -19.84
CA GLY A 255 -7.91 -2.35 -21.20
C GLY A 255 -8.90 -3.30 -21.89
N SER A 256 -9.90 -2.79 -22.61
CA SER A 256 -10.90 -3.65 -23.25
C SER A 256 -10.36 -4.41 -24.48
N ARG A 257 -9.19 -4.01 -24.98
CA ARG A 257 -8.46 -4.68 -26.06
C ARG A 257 -7.11 -5.22 -25.62
N ASP A 258 -6.99 -5.58 -24.34
CA ASP A 258 -5.79 -6.22 -23.81
C ASP A 258 -5.58 -7.58 -24.51
N PRO A 259 -4.48 -7.77 -25.29
CA PRO A 259 -4.23 -9.01 -26.02
C PRO A 259 -3.60 -10.10 -25.15
N ILE A 260 -3.21 -9.78 -23.91
CA ILE A 260 -2.47 -10.67 -22.99
C ILE A 260 -3.42 -11.29 -21.98
N ILE A 261 -4.28 -10.46 -21.37
CA ILE A 261 -5.22 -10.87 -20.32
C ILE A 261 -6.62 -10.39 -20.71
N ASP A 262 -7.54 -11.33 -20.93
CA ASP A 262 -8.92 -10.97 -21.27
C ASP A 262 -9.60 -10.28 -20.08
N TRP A 263 -10.01 -9.03 -20.28
CA TRP A 263 -10.71 -8.21 -19.29
C TRP A 263 -12.00 -8.85 -18.75
N LYS A 264 -12.64 -9.72 -19.55
CA LYS A 264 -13.86 -10.44 -19.13
C LYS A 264 -13.58 -11.37 -17.96
N THR A 265 -12.36 -11.91 -17.86
CA THR A 265 -11.95 -12.74 -16.71
C THR A 265 -11.85 -11.90 -15.46
N GLN A 266 -11.42 -10.65 -15.58
CA GLN A 266 -11.36 -9.70 -14.47
C GLN A 266 -12.75 -9.22 -14.04
N GLN A 267 -13.64 -8.99 -15.01
CA GLN A 267 -15.04 -8.69 -14.72
C GLN A 267 -15.73 -9.84 -14.00
N ALA A 268 -15.54 -11.07 -14.47
CA ALA A 268 -16.10 -12.26 -13.80
C ALA A 268 -15.59 -12.41 -12.36
N PHE A 269 -14.33 -12.07 -12.12
CA PHE A 269 -13.78 -12.02 -10.77
C PHE A 269 -14.43 -10.92 -9.93
N PHE A 270 -14.54 -9.69 -10.43
CA PHE A 270 -15.23 -8.58 -9.79
C PHE A 270 -16.67 -8.99 -9.40
N ASP A 271 -17.43 -9.56 -10.30
CA ASP A 271 -18.80 -10.03 -10.07
C ASP A 271 -18.84 -11.13 -8.99
N SER A 272 -17.86 -12.04 -8.99
CA SER A 272 -17.75 -13.12 -8.01
C SER A 272 -17.47 -12.61 -6.60
N VAL A 273 -16.60 -11.58 -6.45
CA VAL A 273 -16.33 -10.91 -5.19
C VAL A 273 -17.61 -10.28 -4.64
N ARG A 274 -18.32 -9.51 -5.46
CA ARG A 274 -19.56 -8.83 -5.07
C ARG A 274 -20.69 -9.79 -4.73
N LYS A 275 -20.83 -10.88 -5.51
CA LYS A 275 -21.81 -11.93 -5.24
C LYS A 275 -21.53 -12.61 -3.90
N LYS A 276 -20.26 -12.88 -3.59
CA LYS A 276 -19.89 -13.56 -2.34
C LYS A 276 -19.95 -12.67 -1.12
N SER A 277 -19.64 -11.39 -1.27
CA SER A 277 -19.67 -10.41 -0.18
C SER A 277 -20.30 -9.11 -0.69
N PRO A 278 -21.64 -8.98 -0.64
CA PRO A 278 -22.31 -7.75 -1.04
C PRO A 278 -21.75 -6.54 -0.28
N GLY A 279 -21.49 -5.44 -1.00
CA GLY A 279 -20.87 -4.26 -0.44
C GLY A 279 -19.35 -4.36 -0.23
N TYR A 280 -18.69 -5.42 -0.72
CA TYR A 280 -17.23 -5.49 -0.70
C TYR A 280 -16.63 -4.27 -1.42
N PRO A 281 -15.61 -3.59 -0.83
CA PRO A 281 -14.98 -2.44 -1.47
C PRO A 281 -14.10 -2.88 -2.65
N ILE A 282 -14.70 -3.00 -3.82
CA ILE A 282 -14.01 -3.34 -5.07
C ILE A 282 -14.49 -2.42 -6.19
N GLN A 283 -13.56 -1.81 -6.91
CA GLN A 283 -13.83 -1.01 -8.10
C GLN A 283 -13.19 -1.61 -9.34
N PHE A 284 -13.86 -1.45 -10.47
CA PHE A 284 -13.39 -1.86 -11.79
C PHE A 284 -13.48 -0.69 -12.77
N VAL A 285 -12.35 -0.32 -13.36
CA VAL A 285 -12.28 0.68 -14.43
C VAL A 285 -11.81 0.01 -15.72
N LEU A 286 -12.70 -0.05 -16.70
CA LEU A 286 -12.43 -0.58 -18.03
C LEU A 286 -12.12 0.59 -18.97
N PHE A 287 -10.91 0.63 -19.51
CA PHE A 287 -10.52 1.60 -20.52
C PHE A 287 -10.95 1.08 -21.90
N GLN A 288 -11.96 1.72 -22.50
CA GLN A 288 -12.53 1.32 -23.80
C GLN A 288 -11.46 1.48 -24.90
N ASN A 289 -11.24 0.42 -25.68
CA ASN A 289 -10.17 0.31 -26.67
C ASN A 289 -8.73 0.29 -26.10
N GLY A 290 -8.56 0.35 -24.79
CA GLY A 290 -7.25 0.30 -24.14
C GLY A 290 -6.57 -1.06 -24.29
N ASN A 291 -5.24 -1.06 -24.42
CA ASN A 291 -4.39 -2.24 -24.49
C ASN A 291 -3.84 -2.64 -23.10
N HIS A 292 -2.88 -3.59 -23.06
CA HIS A 292 -2.28 -4.10 -21.83
C HIS A 292 -1.59 -3.04 -20.95
N GLY A 293 -0.95 -2.03 -21.53
CA GLY A 293 -0.26 -0.94 -20.81
C GLY A 293 -1.18 0.22 -20.41
N THR A 294 -2.39 0.28 -20.95
CA THR A 294 -3.31 1.41 -20.74
C THR A 294 -3.65 1.64 -19.26
N PRO A 295 -3.93 0.61 -18.43
CA PRO A 295 -4.26 0.84 -17.03
C PRO A 295 -3.13 1.53 -16.24
N ILE A 296 -1.87 1.20 -16.51
CA ILE A 296 -0.73 1.85 -15.86
C ILE A 296 -0.68 3.33 -16.25
N ARG A 297 -0.93 3.65 -17.53
CA ARG A 297 -0.93 5.00 -18.07
C ARG A 297 -2.09 5.86 -17.55
N MET A 298 -3.27 5.28 -17.43
CA MET A 298 -4.53 6.02 -17.31
C MET A 298 -5.16 6.02 -15.92
N THR A 299 -4.72 5.16 -15.00
CA THR A 299 -5.29 5.13 -13.65
C THR A 299 -5.15 6.49 -12.96
N ASP A 300 -6.26 7.04 -12.48
CA ASP A 300 -6.23 8.19 -11.58
C ASP A 300 -5.82 7.75 -10.18
N TRP A 301 -4.51 7.84 -9.92
CA TRP A 301 -3.93 7.43 -8.64
C TRP A 301 -4.52 8.17 -7.44
N ARG A 302 -4.82 9.47 -7.60
CA ARG A 302 -5.34 10.25 -6.49
C ARG A 302 -6.75 9.84 -6.14
N GLU A 303 -7.61 9.68 -7.13
CA GLU A 303 -8.98 9.19 -6.92
C GLU A 303 -8.94 7.79 -6.28
N THR A 304 -8.16 6.87 -6.87
CA THR A 304 -8.06 5.48 -6.40
C THR A 304 -7.56 5.38 -4.96
N LEU A 305 -6.47 6.07 -4.62
CA LEU A 305 -5.89 5.99 -3.27
C LEU A 305 -6.78 6.68 -2.23
N ASN A 306 -7.41 7.82 -2.55
CA ASN A 306 -8.36 8.48 -1.65
C ASN A 306 -9.61 7.64 -1.42
N TRP A 307 -10.12 6.97 -2.46
CA TRP A 307 -11.23 6.02 -2.30
C TRP A 307 -10.84 4.85 -1.38
N MET A 308 -9.63 4.29 -1.54
CA MET A 308 -9.17 3.20 -0.67
C MET A 308 -9.00 3.64 0.78
N LEU A 309 -8.48 4.85 1.02
CA LEU A 309 -8.38 5.42 2.37
C LEU A 309 -9.76 5.51 3.02
N ALA A 310 -10.74 6.08 2.32
CA ALA A 310 -12.11 6.20 2.82
C ALA A 310 -12.81 4.84 3.02
N ALA A 311 -12.49 3.83 2.20
CA ALA A 311 -13.04 2.48 2.33
C ALA A 311 -12.44 1.70 3.51
N GLY A 312 -11.19 1.98 3.88
CA GLY A 312 -10.50 1.36 5.02
C GLY A 312 -10.94 1.89 6.39
N GLU A 313 -11.65 3.04 6.43
CA GLU A 313 -12.19 3.64 7.65
C GLU A 313 -13.57 3.05 8.07
N LYS A 314 -14.19 2.25 7.20
CA LYS A 314 -15.49 1.60 7.43
C LYS A 314 -15.31 0.17 7.94
#